data_2fc7d0f118630dffd8f79baae25dc98c
#
_entry.id   2fc7d0f118630dffd8f79baae25dc98c
#
_cell.length_a   1.000
_cell.length_b   1.000
_cell.length_c   1.000
_cell.angle_alpha   90.00
_cell.angle_beta   90.00
_cell.angle_gamma   90.00
#
_symmetry.space_group_name_H-M   'P 1'
#
loop_
_entity.id
_entity.type
_entity.pdbx_description
1 polymer ?
#
loop_
_entity_poly.entity_id
_entity_poly.type
_entity_poly.pdbx_seq_one_letter_code
_entity_poly.pdbx_strand_id
1 'polypeptide(L)'
;MKTCSQITFASLALLIAGSSLLYTTQTSIVKAEPTQIVSSSLQTSTQRDRTAVKQAIRDTLQLGFPGIIAKTSEGGKTWGYAAGVADLSTKKPMKTNFRFRIGSVTKTFIATVLLQLAGENRLNLDDSIEKWLPGIIQGNGYDAKQITIRQMLNHTSGIADYGRAKEADFTHAKRLYTAEELVKIGLSMPPDFAPGKGWSYSNTGYVLLGILIEKVTGNSYAEEIENRIIEPLELSNTFLPGNSSVIPGTKHARGYEGYDGASELKDITYFNPSIGSSAGEMISTADDLNKFFSYLLSGKLMKERQLKQMLTTVPTGRAEIGRYGLGIYETKLQSGVQIWGHSGDFPGFSTFAGGTLGGKHTLAVSLNSMRSANSPDPYKNILLAEFSK
;
A
#
# COMPACT_ATOMS: atom_id res chain seq x y z
N MET A 1 -9.08 -54.95 -18.21
CA MET A 1 -8.79 -56.13 -17.35
C MET A 1 -7.88 -55.71 -16.22
N LYS A 2 -8.27 -56.06 -14.97
CA LYS A 2 -7.54 -56.01 -13.69
C LYS A 2 -7.23 -54.63 -13.10
N THR A 3 -7.49 -54.32 -11.87
CA THR A 3 -8.40 -54.77 -10.79
C THR A 3 -8.33 -53.69 -9.70
N CYS A 4 -9.48 -53.41 -9.16
CA CYS A 4 -9.70 -52.54 -8.00
C CYS A 4 -9.11 -53.15 -6.73
N SER A 5 -8.51 -52.39 -5.82
CA SER A 5 -8.27 -52.84 -4.44
C SER A 5 -8.72 -51.74 -3.47
N GLN A 6 -9.78 -52.03 -2.75
CA GLN A 6 -10.29 -51.26 -1.62
C GLN A 6 -9.52 -51.66 -0.35
N ILE A 7 -9.18 -50.68 0.46
CA ILE A 7 -8.68 -50.90 1.82
C ILE A 7 -9.69 -50.31 2.80
N THR A 8 -10.25 -51.22 3.62
CA THR A 8 -11.23 -51.04 4.66
C THR A 8 -10.55 -50.56 5.96
N PHE A 9 -11.10 -49.57 6.60
CA PHE A 9 -10.70 -49.17 7.96
C PHE A 9 -11.56 -49.91 8.98
N ALA A 10 -10.92 -50.66 9.91
CA ALA A 10 -11.54 -51.30 11.06
C ALA A 10 -11.43 -50.40 12.28
N SER A 11 -12.60 -50.10 12.91
CA SER A 11 -12.72 -49.37 14.16
C SER A 11 -12.46 -50.33 15.33
N LEU A 12 -11.63 -49.93 16.29
CA LEU A 12 -11.41 -50.65 17.55
C LEU A 12 -12.00 -49.81 18.70
N ALA A 13 -13.07 -50.30 19.30
CA ALA A 13 -13.69 -49.76 20.52
C ALA A 13 -13.09 -50.47 21.71
N LEU A 14 -12.60 -49.74 22.71
CA LEU A 14 -12.12 -50.30 23.99
C LEU A 14 -13.11 -49.89 25.09
N LEU A 15 -13.79 -50.88 25.65
CA LEU A 15 -14.60 -50.82 26.86
C LEU A 15 -13.69 -50.97 28.09
N ILE A 16 -13.77 -50.07 29.05
CA ILE A 16 -13.21 -50.31 30.41
C ILE A 16 -14.34 -50.15 31.40
N ALA A 17 -14.57 -51.24 32.11
CA ALA A 17 -15.57 -51.42 33.17
C ALA A 17 -15.10 -50.81 34.50
N GLY A 18 -16.04 -50.36 35.26
CA GLY A 18 -15.89 -49.61 36.49
C GLY A 18 -15.48 -50.41 37.73
N SER A 19 -15.06 -49.68 38.72
CA SER A 19 -15.03 -50.12 40.13
C SER A 19 -15.37 -48.92 41.01
N SER A 20 -16.55 -49.03 41.66
CA SER A 20 -17.05 -48.07 42.65
C SER A 20 -16.40 -48.34 44.02
N LEU A 21 -15.69 -47.36 44.54
CA LEU A 21 -15.33 -47.33 45.97
C LEU A 21 -16.11 -46.18 46.64
N LEU A 22 -16.93 -46.55 47.58
CA LEU A 22 -17.65 -45.67 48.51
C LEU A 22 -16.67 -45.16 49.59
N TYR A 23 -16.41 -43.85 49.60
CA TYR A 23 -15.83 -43.18 50.73
C TYR A 23 -16.84 -42.22 51.35
N THR A 24 -17.21 -42.48 52.60
CA THR A 24 -17.97 -41.57 53.45
C THR A 24 -17.03 -40.46 53.97
N THR A 25 -17.32 -39.24 53.65
CA THR A 25 -16.61 -38.07 54.21
C THR A 25 -17.57 -37.27 55.09
N GLN A 26 -17.15 -37.05 56.32
CA GLN A 26 -17.79 -36.18 57.29
C GLN A 26 -17.81 -34.73 56.75
N THR A 27 -18.96 -34.11 56.81
CA THR A 27 -19.15 -32.68 56.49
C THR A 27 -18.76 -31.83 57.68
N SER A 28 -17.63 -31.14 57.59
CA SER A 28 -17.32 -30.00 58.46
C SER A 28 -17.92 -28.73 57.86
N ILE A 29 -18.86 -28.11 58.53
CA ILE A 29 -19.47 -26.84 58.15
C ILE A 29 -18.46 -25.72 58.42
N VAL A 30 -17.77 -25.22 57.39
CA VAL A 30 -16.98 -23.97 57.47
C VAL A 30 -17.93 -22.83 57.08
N LYS A 31 -18.18 -21.92 58.04
CA LYS A 31 -18.87 -20.65 57.78
C LYS A 31 -18.01 -19.82 56.79
N ALA A 32 -18.54 -19.62 55.61
CA ALA A 32 -17.95 -18.69 54.63
C ALA A 32 -18.28 -17.24 55.05
N GLU A 33 -17.26 -16.44 55.26
CA GLU A 33 -17.40 -14.98 55.30
C GLU A 33 -17.76 -14.43 53.94
N PRO A 34 -18.52 -13.32 53.82
CA PRO A 34 -18.90 -12.74 52.55
C PRO A 34 -17.69 -12.16 51.82
N THR A 35 -17.24 -12.84 50.79
CA THR A 35 -16.26 -12.31 49.84
C THR A 35 -16.83 -11.06 49.18
N GLN A 36 -16.22 -9.91 49.41
CA GLN A 36 -16.50 -8.70 48.65
C GLN A 36 -16.30 -8.97 47.17
N ILE A 37 -17.37 -8.90 46.39
CA ILE A 37 -17.33 -8.89 44.96
C ILE A 37 -16.70 -7.55 44.58
N VAL A 38 -15.40 -7.56 44.32
CA VAL A 38 -14.77 -6.45 43.60
C VAL A 38 -15.37 -6.47 42.19
N SER A 39 -16.34 -5.59 41.99
CA SER A 39 -16.82 -5.30 40.65
C SER A 39 -15.66 -4.79 39.83
N SER A 40 -15.02 -5.67 39.04
CA SER A 40 -14.18 -5.24 37.95
C SER A 40 -15.06 -4.40 37.04
N SER A 41 -14.88 -3.08 37.13
CA SER A 41 -15.44 -2.16 36.15
C SER A 41 -14.91 -2.62 34.80
N LEU A 42 -15.79 -3.25 34.01
CA LEU A 42 -15.59 -3.39 32.59
C LEU A 42 -15.32 -1.96 32.06
N GLN A 43 -14.05 -1.65 31.83
CA GLN A 43 -13.70 -0.48 31.04
C GLN A 43 -14.34 -0.68 29.68
N THR A 44 -15.54 -0.13 29.52
CA THR A 44 -16.11 0.14 28.20
C THR A 44 -15.08 1.00 27.50
N SER A 45 -14.33 0.39 26.59
CA SER A 45 -13.40 1.14 25.74
C SER A 45 -14.24 2.14 24.97
N THR A 46 -14.25 3.38 25.44
CA THR A 46 -14.93 4.48 24.76
C THR A 46 -14.40 4.54 23.34
N GLN A 47 -15.31 4.35 22.39
CA GLN A 47 -14.98 4.48 20.96
C GLN A 47 -14.43 5.89 20.76
N ARG A 48 -13.24 6.00 20.15
CA ARG A 48 -12.59 7.29 19.88
C ARG A 48 -13.55 8.23 19.15
N ASP A 49 -13.71 9.45 19.62
CA ASP A 49 -14.46 10.48 18.91
C ASP A 49 -13.71 10.90 17.62
N ARG A 50 -14.34 10.69 16.48
CA ARG A 50 -13.81 11.02 15.16
C ARG A 50 -14.61 12.16 14.49
N THR A 51 -15.27 13.01 15.27
CA THR A 51 -16.02 14.17 14.74
C THR A 51 -15.10 15.09 13.93
N ALA A 52 -13.87 15.35 14.42
CA ALA A 52 -12.88 16.16 13.72
C ALA A 52 -12.44 15.50 12.40
N VAL A 53 -12.24 14.17 12.38
CA VAL A 53 -11.89 13.43 11.16
C VAL A 53 -13.02 13.49 10.14
N LYS A 54 -14.27 13.30 10.55
CA LYS A 54 -15.45 13.45 9.66
C LYS A 54 -15.55 14.86 9.10
N GLN A 55 -15.24 15.89 9.91
CA GLN A 55 -15.25 17.27 9.44
C GLN A 55 -14.14 17.49 8.40
N ALA A 56 -12.90 17.08 8.69
CA ALA A 56 -11.80 17.19 7.74
C ALA A 56 -12.10 16.49 6.40
N ILE A 57 -12.77 15.33 6.44
CA ILE A 57 -13.22 14.61 5.24
C ILE A 57 -14.25 15.43 4.46
N ARG A 58 -15.24 16.05 5.13
CA ARG A 58 -16.22 16.91 4.46
C ARG A 58 -15.58 18.16 3.86
N ASP A 59 -14.63 18.77 4.59
CA ASP A 59 -13.89 19.94 4.10
C ASP A 59 -13.07 19.61 2.85
N THR A 60 -12.50 18.39 2.80
CA THR A 60 -11.78 17.90 1.61
C THR A 60 -12.71 17.81 0.39
N LEU A 61 -13.96 17.40 0.54
CA LEU A 61 -14.92 17.40 -0.58
C LEU A 61 -15.21 18.80 -1.12
N GLN A 62 -15.11 19.84 -0.29
CA GLN A 62 -15.30 21.24 -0.75
C GLN A 62 -14.17 21.70 -1.69
N LEU A 63 -13.08 20.95 -1.77
CA LEU A 63 -12.01 21.19 -2.75
C LEU A 63 -12.38 20.69 -4.17
N GLY A 64 -13.61 20.17 -4.37
CA GLY A 64 -14.13 19.76 -5.67
C GLY A 64 -14.02 18.26 -6.00
N PHE A 65 -13.59 17.42 -5.04
CA PHE A 65 -13.57 15.98 -5.23
C PHE A 65 -15.00 15.40 -5.21
N PRO A 66 -15.37 14.49 -6.17
CA PRO A 66 -16.70 13.87 -6.19
C PRO A 66 -17.00 13.01 -4.97
N GLY A 67 -16.02 12.28 -4.47
CA GLY A 67 -16.18 11.39 -3.34
C GLY A 67 -14.87 11.00 -2.67
N ILE A 68 -14.98 10.59 -1.41
CA ILE A 68 -13.86 10.22 -0.55
C ILE A 68 -14.19 8.98 0.27
N ILE A 69 -13.19 8.13 0.46
CA ILE A 69 -13.17 7.01 1.40
C ILE A 69 -12.05 7.28 2.40
N ALA A 70 -12.31 7.11 3.70
CA ALA A 70 -11.28 7.06 4.73
C ALA A 70 -11.58 5.90 5.67
N LYS A 71 -10.56 5.06 5.93
CA LYS A 71 -10.65 3.99 6.94
C LYS A 71 -9.39 3.96 7.79
N THR A 72 -9.59 3.69 9.07
CA THR A 72 -8.50 3.53 10.05
C THR A 72 -8.54 2.14 10.66
N SER A 73 -7.38 1.66 11.08
CA SER A 73 -7.25 0.53 12.00
C SER A 73 -6.41 0.99 13.19
N GLU A 74 -6.96 0.90 14.40
CA GLU A 74 -6.33 1.33 15.65
C GLU A 74 -6.50 0.28 16.73
N GLY A 75 -5.41 -0.33 17.19
CA GLY A 75 -5.45 -1.36 18.21
C GLY A 75 -6.33 -2.57 17.84
N GLY A 76 -6.38 -2.95 16.57
CA GLY A 76 -7.21 -4.04 16.06
C GLY A 76 -8.68 -3.68 15.82
N LYS A 77 -9.10 -2.44 16.11
CA LYS A 77 -10.44 -1.93 15.80
C LYS A 77 -10.40 -1.13 14.50
N THR A 78 -11.39 -1.34 13.63
CA THR A 78 -11.52 -0.60 12.37
C THR A 78 -12.65 0.43 12.48
N TRP A 79 -12.44 1.57 11.84
CA TRP A 79 -13.46 2.58 11.63
C TRP A 79 -13.37 3.07 10.19
N GLY A 80 -14.50 3.43 9.60
CA GLY A 80 -14.54 3.95 8.24
C GLY A 80 -15.63 5.00 8.04
N TYR A 81 -15.33 5.95 7.17
CA TYR A 81 -16.27 6.97 6.73
C TYR A 81 -16.09 7.21 5.24
N ALA A 82 -17.20 7.32 4.52
CA ALA A 82 -17.21 7.66 3.11
C ALA A 82 -18.22 8.81 2.90
N ALA A 83 -17.91 9.74 2.01
CA ALA A 83 -18.76 10.86 1.71
C ALA A 83 -18.71 11.19 0.22
N GLY A 84 -19.72 11.91 -0.28
CA GLY A 84 -19.86 12.20 -1.70
C GLY A 84 -20.32 11.00 -2.52
N VAL A 85 -20.03 11.00 -3.82
CA VAL A 85 -20.53 10.01 -4.78
C VAL A 85 -19.40 9.18 -5.41
N ALA A 86 -19.69 7.92 -5.62
CA ALA A 86 -18.82 7.00 -6.34
C ALA A 86 -19.03 7.07 -7.86
N ASP A 87 -20.17 7.58 -8.30
CA ASP A 87 -20.55 7.71 -9.71
C ASP A 87 -21.37 9.01 -9.89
N LEU A 88 -20.83 9.94 -10.65
CA LEU A 88 -21.46 11.23 -10.89
C LEU A 88 -22.72 11.09 -11.78
N SER A 89 -22.75 10.13 -12.70
CA SER A 89 -23.88 9.96 -13.61
C SER A 89 -25.10 9.36 -12.93
N THR A 90 -24.89 8.37 -12.05
CA THR A 90 -25.98 7.68 -11.35
C THR A 90 -26.22 8.22 -9.94
N LYS A 91 -25.37 9.15 -9.46
CA LYS A 91 -25.36 9.66 -8.08
C LYS A 91 -25.19 8.55 -7.04
N LYS A 92 -24.61 7.42 -7.43
CA LYS A 92 -24.32 6.30 -6.53
C LYS A 92 -23.46 6.77 -5.36
N PRO A 93 -23.88 6.60 -4.09
CA PRO A 93 -23.11 7.07 -2.95
C PRO A 93 -21.78 6.32 -2.81
N MET A 94 -20.75 7.02 -2.33
CA MET A 94 -19.47 6.42 -1.98
C MET A 94 -19.64 5.44 -0.81
N LYS A 95 -18.90 4.33 -0.82
CA LYS A 95 -18.91 3.31 0.25
C LYS A 95 -17.48 2.95 0.66
N THR A 96 -17.29 2.67 1.94
CA THR A 96 -15.97 2.40 2.55
C THR A 96 -15.29 1.12 2.06
N ASN A 97 -16.03 0.21 1.44
CA ASN A 97 -15.54 -1.07 0.92
C ASN A 97 -15.35 -1.08 -0.60
N PHE A 98 -15.34 0.09 -1.24
CA PHE A 98 -15.10 0.18 -2.67
C PHE A 98 -13.62 0.09 -3.00
N ARG A 99 -13.33 -0.56 -4.15
CA ARG A 99 -12.01 -0.63 -4.76
C ARG A 99 -11.67 0.67 -5.47
N PHE A 100 -10.40 0.99 -5.51
CA PHE A 100 -9.84 2.16 -6.19
C PHE A 100 -8.41 1.89 -6.62
N ARG A 101 -7.92 2.67 -7.59
CA ARG A 101 -6.51 2.62 -8.00
C ARG A 101 -5.67 3.34 -6.95
N ILE A 102 -4.53 2.71 -6.59
CA ILE A 102 -3.69 3.19 -5.49
C ILE A 102 -2.46 3.97 -5.97
N GLY A 103 -2.27 4.05 -7.29
CA GLY A 103 -1.14 4.80 -7.86
C GLY A 103 0.19 4.43 -7.22
N SER A 104 0.99 5.42 -6.90
CA SER A 104 2.35 5.24 -6.36
C SER A 104 2.45 4.54 -5.01
N VAL A 105 1.34 4.25 -4.30
CA VAL A 105 1.38 3.32 -3.15
C VAL A 105 1.92 1.94 -3.58
N THR A 106 1.77 1.57 -4.86
CA THR A 106 2.41 0.40 -5.50
C THR A 106 3.90 0.30 -5.21
N LYS A 107 4.60 1.45 -5.15
CA LYS A 107 6.05 1.49 -4.89
C LYS A 107 6.43 0.88 -3.54
N THR A 108 5.57 1.00 -2.53
CA THR A 108 5.82 0.39 -1.22
C THR A 108 5.75 -1.13 -1.31
N PHE A 109 4.89 -1.71 -2.15
CA PHE A 109 4.84 -3.15 -2.39
C PHE A 109 6.10 -3.63 -3.13
N ILE A 110 6.53 -2.95 -4.19
CA ILE A 110 7.79 -3.24 -4.92
C ILE A 110 9.00 -3.18 -3.99
N ALA A 111 9.09 -2.12 -3.17
CA ALA A 111 10.18 -1.98 -2.20
C ALA A 111 10.18 -3.09 -1.15
N THR A 112 8.99 -3.53 -0.69
CA THR A 112 8.84 -4.64 0.25
C THR A 112 9.39 -5.93 -0.34
N VAL A 113 9.06 -6.27 -1.59
CA VAL A 113 9.59 -7.46 -2.29
C VAL A 113 11.11 -7.39 -2.40
N LEU A 114 11.67 -6.26 -2.85
CA LEU A 114 13.13 -6.12 -3.00
C LEU A 114 13.87 -6.21 -1.66
N LEU A 115 13.28 -5.69 -0.59
CA LEU A 115 13.84 -5.81 0.76
C LEU A 115 13.76 -7.25 1.30
N GLN A 116 12.71 -8.01 0.98
CA GLN A 116 12.63 -9.43 1.27
C GLN A 116 13.72 -10.21 0.52
N LEU A 117 13.88 -9.98 -0.78
CA LEU A 117 14.93 -10.58 -1.60
C LEU A 117 16.33 -10.26 -1.08
N ALA A 118 16.56 -9.02 -0.62
CA ALA A 118 17.81 -8.64 0.05
C ALA A 118 17.99 -9.36 1.39
N GLY A 119 16.91 -9.57 2.15
CA GLY A 119 16.91 -10.35 3.39
C GLY A 119 17.18 -11.85 3.19
N GLU A 120 16.87 -12.36 1.99
CA GLU A 120 17.15 -13.71 1.51
C GLU A 120 18.57 -13.84 0.90
N ASN A 121 19.34 -12.76 0.84
CA ASN A 121 20.66 -12.67 0.19
C ASN A 121 20.61 -12.95 -1.33
N ARG A 122 19.48 -12.76 -1.99
CA ARG A 122 19.33 -12.91 -3.44
C ARG A 122 19.86 -11.71 -4.23
N LEU A 123 19.93 -10.54 -3.59
CA LEU A 123 20.55 -9.32 -4.10
C LEU A 123 21.13 -8.49 -2.94
N ASN A 124 22.00 -7.51 -3.27
CA ASN A 124 22.41 -6.47 -2.33
C ASN A 124 21.87 -5.12 -2.82
N LEU A 125 21.26 -4.33 -1.93
CA LEU A 125 20.70 -3.02 -2.29
C LEU A 125 21.76 -2.04 -2.82
N ASP A 126 23.02 -2.24 -2.47
CA ASP A 126 24.14 -1.43 -2.91
C ASP A 126 24.85 -1.99 -4.16
N ASP A 127 24.33 -3.08 -4.75
CA ASP A 127 24.75 -3.52 -6.08
C ASP A 127 24.40 -2.46 -7.13
N SER A 128 25.29 -2.31 -8.12
CA SER A 128 24.96 -1.48 -9.29
C SER A 128 23.88 -2.15 -10.14
N ILE A 129 23.03 -1.34 -10.78
CA ILE A 129 22.00 -1.89 -11.66
C ILE A 129 22.61 -2.58 -12.89
N GLU A 130 23.77 -2.17 -13.35
CA GLU A 130 24.50 -2.81 -14.46
C GLU A 130 24.82 -4.28 -14.18
N LYS A 131 25.08 -4.64 -12.92
CA LYS A 131 25.31 -6.04 -12.52
C LYS A 131 24.11 -6.96 -12.85
N TRP A 132 22.91 -6.43 -12.71
CA TRP A 132 21.67 -7.20 -12.82
C TRP A 132 21.00 -7.06 -14.18
N LEU A 133 21.02 -5.85 -14.73
CA LEU A 133 20.38 -5.45 -15.98
C LEU A 133 21.41 -4.86 -16.94
N PRO A 134 22.42 -5.64 -17.38
CA PRO A 134 23.51 -5.12 -18.20
C PRO A 134 22.99 -4.56 -19.51
N GLY A 135 23.42 -3.35 -19.82
CA GLY A 135 23.12 -2.67 -21.07
C GLY A 135 21.71 -2.08 -21.18
N ILE A 136 20.84 -2.16 -20.16
CA ILE A 136 19.52 -1.51 -20.21
C ILE A 136 19.63 0.00 -20.08
N ILE A 137 20.50 0.50 -19.20
CA ILE A 137 20.72 1.93 -18.98
C ILE A 137 21.94 2.35 -19.79
N GLN A 138 21.71 3.02 -20.93
CA GLN A 138 22.77 3.47 -21.85
C GLN A 138 22.45 4.85 -22.43
N GLY A 139 23.51 5.56 -22.81
CA GLY A 139 23.41 6.85 -23.52
C GLY A 139 23.04 8.02 -22.62
N ASN A 140 22.90 9.18 -23.19
CA ASN A 140 22.44 10.44 -22.58
C ASN A 140 23.16 10.86 -21.29
N GLY A 141 24.38 10.35 -21.03
CA GLY A 141 25.16 10.67 -19.84
C GLY A 141 24.88 9.77 -18.63
N TYR A 142 24.10 8.71 -18.78
CA TYR A 142 23.90 7.71 -17.71
C TYR A 142 25.13 6.79 -17.58
N ASP A 143 25.48 6.47 -16.33
CA ASP A 143 26.43 5.40 -15.98
C ASP A 143 25.78 4.40 -15.03
N ALA A 144 25.27 3.30 -15.60
CA ALA A 144 24.57 2.25 -14.86
C ALA A 144 25.45 1.59 -13.77
N LYS A 145 26.80 1.66 -13.90
CA LYS A 145 27.74 1.12 -12.91
C LYS A 145 27.75 1.91 -11.61
N GLN A 146 27.35 3.18 -11.64
CA GLN A 146 27.29 4.08 -10.47
C GLN A 146 25.88 4.15 -9.86
N ILE A 147 24.84 3.65 -10.56
CA ILE A 147 23.46 3.66 -10.07
C ILE A 147 23.22 2.39 -9.28
N THR A 148 22.86 2.53 -8.00
CA THR A 148 22.52 1.38 -7.13
C THR A 148 21.02 1.14 -7.03
N ILE A 149 20.64 -0.09 -6.65
CA ILE A 149 19.24 -0.45 -6.35
C ILE A 149 18.67 0.47 -5.25
N ARG A 150 19.44 0.73 -4.19
CA ARG A 150 19.09 1.66 -3.11
C ARG A 150 18.77 3.06 -3.62
N GLN A 151 19.59 3.59 -4.52
CA GLN A 151 19.38 4.92 -5.09
C GLN A 151 18.12 4.99 -5.96
N MET A 152 17.74 3.93 -6.65
CA MET A 152 16.45 3.85 -7.34
C MET A 152 15.28 3.80 -6.36
N LEU A 153 15.37 2.99 -5.29
CA LEU A 153 14.34 2.86 -4.27
C LEU A 153 14.04 4.18 -3.54
N ASN A 154 15.06 5.02 -3.30
CA ASN A 154 14.90 6.28 -2.58
C ASN A 154 14.96 7.54 -3.45
N HIS A 155 14.93 7.37 -4.78
CA HIS A 155 14.93 8.47 -5.76
C HIS A 155 16.18 9.36 -5.77
N THR A 156 17.34 8.79 -5.43
CA THR A 156 18.65 9.49 -5.52
C THR A 156 19.51 8.99 -6.68
N SER A 157 18.96 8.22 -7.60
CA SER A 157 19.68 7.67 -8.75
C SER A 157 19.99 8.69 -9.84
N GLY A 158 19.24 9.78 -9.91
CA GLY A 158 19.28 10.76 -11.00
C GLY A 158 18.57 10.30 -12.29
N ILE A 159 17.95 9.11 -12.30
CA ILE A 159 17.20 8.64 -13.48
C ILE A 159 15.97 9.53 -13.68
N ALA A 160 15.86 10.13 -14.88
CA ALA A 160 14.76 11.00 -15.26
C ALA A 160 13.40 10.27 -15.21
N ASP A 161 12.36 10.99 -14.80
CA ASP A 161 11.00 10.44 -14.75
C ASP A 161 10.32 10.46 -16.12
N TYR A 162 9.94 9.30 -16.66
CA TYR A 162 9.20 9.21 -17.91
C TYR A 162 7.91 10.05 -17.90
N GLY A 163 7.27 10.23 -16.74
CA GLY A 163 6.06 11.04 -16.60
C GLY A 163 6.20 12.50 -17.00
N ARG A 164 7.43 12.99 -17.20
CA ARG A 164 7.73 14.35 -17.71
C ARG A 164 7.88 14.40 -19.24
N ALA A 165 8.00 13.25 -19.89
CA ALA A 165 8.16 13.17 -21.33
C ALA A 165 6.81 13.25 -22.05
N LYS A 166 6.78 13.91 -23.22
CA LYS A 166 5.56 14.00 -24.04
C LYS A 166 5.07 12.64 -24.55
N GLU A 167 6.00 11.70 -24.71
CA GLU A 167 5.75 10.34 -25.16
C GLU A 167 4.99 9.50 -24.12
N ALA A 168 5.06 9.85 -22.84
CA ALA A 168 4.23 9.29 -21.78
C ALA A 168 2.89 10.04 -21.74
N ASP A 169 1.99 9.63 -22.61
CA ASP A 169 0.73 10.33 -22.86
C ASP A 169 -0.37 9.90 -21.90
N PHE A 170 -0.60 10.69 -20.87
CA PHE A 170 -1.67 10.50 -19.89
C PHE A 170 -3.05 10.97 -20.41
N THR A 171 -3.17 11.43 -21.66
CA THR A 171 -4.47 11.80 -22.27
C THR A 171 -5.09 10.66 -23.05
N HIS A 172 -4.30 9.66 -23.48
CA HIS A 172 -4.77 8.51 -24.25
C HIS A 172 -5.07 7.30 -23.36
N ALA A 173 -6.26 7.29 -22.77
CA ALA A 173 -6.70 6.31 -21.78
C ALA A 173 -6.57 4.83 -22.21
N LYS A 174 -6.51 4.54 -23.50
CA LYS A 174 -6.44 3.16 -24.05
C LYS A 174 -5.03 2.74 -24.48
N ARG A 175 -4.05 3.64 -24.47
CA ARG A 175 -2.69 3.32 -24.91
C ARG A 175 -2.06 2.28 -23.96
N LEU A 176 -1.45 1.27 -24.55
CA LEU A 176 -0.65 0.26 -23.86
C LEU A 176 0.81 0.69 -23.88
N TYR A 177 1.50 0.45 -22.77
CA TYR A 177 2.94 0.65 -22.64
C TYR A 177 3.58 -0.65 -22.14
N THR A 178 4.72 -1.03 -22.70
CA THR A 178 5.57 -2.04 -22.08
C THR A 178 6.51 -1.40 -21.06
N ALA A 179 7.06 -2.20 -20.16
CA ALA A 179 8.05 -1.72 -19.19
C ALA A 179 9.28 -1.15 -19.90
N GLU A 180 9.75 -1.83 -20.95
CA GLU A 180 10.90 -1.40 -21.76
C GLU A 180 10.62 -0.08 -22.49
N GLU A 181 9.38 0.11 -23.00
CA GLU A 181 8.99 1.39 -23.63
C GLU A 181 9.03 2.53 -22.62
N LEU A 182 8.49 2.35 -21.41
CA LEU A 182 8.53 3.36 -20.34
C LEU A 182 9.97 3.69 -19.91
N VAL A 183 10.81 2.68 -19.77
CA VAL A 183 12.25 2.87 -19.48
C VAL A 183 12.94 3.64 -20.60
N LYS A 184 12.71 3.27 -21.86
CA LYS A 184 13.27 3.97 -23.02
C LYS A 184 12.83 5.44 -23.06
N ILE A 185 11.56 5.73 -22.78
CA ILE A 185 11.05 7.12 -22.67
C ILE A 185 11.79 7.88 -21.57
N GLY A 186 11.92 7.31 -20.38
CA GLY A 186 12.65 7.95 -19.29
C GLY A 186 14.11 8.22 -19.60
N LEU A 187 14.80 7.23 -20.19
CA LEU A 187 16.22 7.32 -20.54
C LEU A 187 16.49 8.18 -21.80
N SER A 188 15.47 8.57 -22.55
CA SER A 188 15.63 9.54 -23.65
C SER A 188 15.96 10.96 -23.16
N MET A 189 15.67 11.25 -21.90
CA MET A 189 16.04 12.49 -21.21
C MET A 189 17.40 12.30 -20.50
N PRO A 190 18.20 13.37 -20.33
CA PRO A 190 19.43 13.29 -19.55
C PRO A 190 19.11 13.02 -18.06
N PRO A 191 20.08 12.51 -17.28
CA PRO A 191 19.93 12.37 -15.84
C PRO A 191 19.71 13.74 -15.17
N ASP A 192 18.87 13.77 -14.14
CA ASP A 192 18.60 15.00 -13.38
C ASP A 192 19.83 15.47 -12.59
N PHE A 193 20.68 14.53 -12.19
CA PHE A 193 21.96 14.75 -11.47
C PHE A 193 22.76 13.44 -11.45
N ALA A 194 24.03 13.53 -11.07
CA ALA A 194 24.86 12.33 -10.88
C ALA A 194 24.35 11.48 -9.70
N PRO A 195 24.45 10.13 -9.77
CA PRO A 195 23.93 9.23 -8.73
C PRO A 195 24.36 9.62 -7.32
N GLY A 196 23.42 9.74 -6.40
CA GLY A 196 23.62 10.14 -5.01
C GLY A 196 23.84 11.65 -4.77
N LYS A 197 23.76 12.51 -5.79
CA LYS A 197 24.04 13.96 -5.67
C LYS A 197 22.78 14.83 -5.56
N GLY A 198 21.60 14.22 -5.58
CA GLY A 198 20.33 14.94 -5.47
C GLY A 198 19.19 13.99 -5.17
N TRP A 199 17.99 14.55 -5.18
CA TRP A 199 16.74 13.80 -5.06
C TRP A 199 15.75 14.27 -6.13
N SER A 200 15.26 13.32 -6.94
CA SER A 200 14.19 13.55 -7.92
C SER A 200 13.34 12.32 -8.05
N TYR A 201 12.03 12.48 -7.83
CA TYR A 201 11.08 11.38 -7.96
C TYR A 201 11.11 10.80 -9.37
N SER A 202 11.23 9.47 -9.49
CA SER A 202 11.34 8.80 -10.78
C SER A 202 10.49 7.54 -10.82
N ASN A 203 9.45 7.55 -11.63
CA ASN A 203 8.68 6.35 -11.97
C ASN A 203 9.53 5.40 -12.82
N THR A 204 10.40 5.92 -13.71
CA THR A 204 11.34 5.12 -14.51
C THR A 204 12.20 4.20 -13.63
N GLY A 205 12.70 4.72 -12.51
CA GLY A 205 13.45 3.93 -11.53
C GLY A 205 12.65 2.75 -10.99
N TYR A 206 11.36 2.94 -10.73
CA TYR A 206 10.49 1.87 -10.22
C TYR A 206 10.05 0.88 -11.29
N VAL A 207 9.95 1.28 -12.55
CA VAL A 207 9.77 0.33 -13.66
C VAL A 207 11.00 -0.57 -13.80
N LEU A 208 12.21 0.01 -13.72
CA LEU A 208 13.46 -0.77 -13.68
C LEU A 208 13.53 -1.72 -12.47
N LEU A 209 13.02 -1.31 -11.31
CA LEU A 209 12.95 -2.18 -10.12
C LEU A 209 11.97 -3.34 -10.31
N GLY A 210 10.87 -3.17 -11.06
CA GLY A 210 10.01 -4.27 -11.48
C GLY A 210 10.74 -5.27 -12.37
N ILE A 211 11.42 -4.80 -13.41
CA ILE A 211 12.26 -5.64 -14.29
C ILE A 211 13.37 -6.34 -13.49
N LEU A 212 13.95 -5.68 -12.49
CA LEU A 212 14.94 -6.28 -11.60
C LEU A 212 14.36 -7.44 -10.79
N ILE A 213 13.15 -7.32 -10.24
CA ILE A 213 12.48 -8.42 -9.53
C ILE A 213 12.36 -9.62 -10.46
N GLU A 214 11.87 -9.43 -11.68
CA GLU A 214 11.73 -10.48 -12.69
C GLU A 214 13.09 -11.15 -13.01
N LYS A 215 14.13 -10.36 -13.16
CA LYS A 215 15.49 -10.85 -13.40
C LYS A 215 16.04 -11.69 -12.25
N VAL A 216 15.80 -11.28 -11.02
CA VAL A 216 16.30 -11.95 -9.80
C VAL A 216 15.52 -13.22 -9.50
N THR A 217 14.22 -13.23 -9.76
CA THR A 217 13.32 -14.32 -9.32
C THR A 217 12.99 -15.32 -10.42
N GLY A 218 12.93 -14.87 -11.67
CA GLY A 218 12.39 -15.61 -12.81
C GLY A 218 10.87 -15.54 -12.92
N ASN A 219 10.18 -14.91 -11.95
CA ASN A 219 8.74 -14.66 -11.95
C ASN A 219 8.48 -13.19 -12.25
N SER A 220 7.28 -12.85 -12.73
CA SER A 220 6.87 -11.46 -12.86
C SER A 220 6.84 -10.76 -11.49
N TYR A 221 7.05 -9.43 -11.46
CA TYR A 221 6.91 -8.68 -10.20
C TYR A 221 5.49 -8.80 -9.62
N ALA A 222 4.49 -9.02 -10.48
CA ALA A 222 3.11 -9.23 -10.07
C ALA A 222 2.96 -10.55 -9.29
N GLU A 223 3.52 -11.66 -9.79
CA GLU A 223 3.55 -12.95 -9.09
C GLU A 223 4.32 -12.86 -7.77
N GLU A 224 5.43 -12.13 -7.73
CA GLU A 224 6.20 -11.97 -6.49
C GLU A 224 5.43 -11.17 -5.43
N ILE A 225 4.68 -10.12 -5.83
CA ILE A 225 3.80 -9.38 -4.91
C ILE A 225 2.63 -10.28 -4.45
N GLU A 226 2.01 -11.04 -5.37
CA GLU A 226 0.94 -11.97 -5.04
C GLU A 226 1.41 -12.99 -3.99
N ASN A 227 2.46 -13.73 -4.29
CA ASN A 227 2.95 -14.83 -3.46
C ASN A 227 3.55 -14.36 -2.12
N ARG A 228 4.17 -13.19 -2.08
CA ARG A 228 4.89 -12.70 -0.88
C ARG A 228 4.08 -11.78 0.01
N ILE A 229 3.03 -11.14 -0.54
CA ILE A 229 2.30 -10.11 0.18
C ILE A 229 0.79 -10.36 0.12
N ILE A 230 0.20 -10.47 -1.06
CA ILE A 230 -1.26 -10.53 -1.21
C ILE A 230 -1.83 -11.80 -0.62
N GLU A 231 -1.35 -12.97 -1.04
CA GLU A 231 -1.82 -14.26 -0.53
C GLU A 231 -1.54 -14.43 0.98
N PRO A 232 -0.30 -14.23 1.49
CA PRO A 232 -0.02 -14.41 2.92
C PRO A 232 -0.80 -13.46 3.84
N LEU A 233 -1.15 -12.28 3.34
CA LEU A 233 -1.96 -11.31 4.07
C LEU A 233 -3.44 -11.40 3.73
N GLU A 234 -3.88 -12.32 2.85
CA GLU A 234 -5.27 -12.44 2.41
C GLU A 234 -5.87 -11.09 1.98
N LEU A 235 -5.14 -10.34 1.12
CA LEU A 235 -5.58 -9.05 0.61
C LEU A 235 -6.53 -9.25 -0.59
N SER A 236 -7.71 -9.81 -0.34
CA SER A 236 -8.62 -10.32 -1.36
C SER A 236 -9.19 -9.27 -2.32
N ASN A 237 -8.93 -8.00 -2.08
CA ASN A 237 -9.36 -6.89 -2.92
C ASN A 237 -8.18 -6.09 -3.50
N THR A 238 -6.97 -6.64 -3.41
CA THR A 238 -5.74 -6.04 -3.98
C THR A 238 -5.34 -6.80 -5.24
N PHE A 239 -5.09 -6.07 -6.33
CA PHE A 239 -4.85 -6.65 -7.65
C PHE A 239 -3.74 -5.92 -8.39
N LEU A 240 -2.99 -6.65 -9.21
CA LEU A 240 -2.11 -6.11 -10.24
C LEU A 240 -2.79 -6.31 -11.60
N PRO A 241 -3.42 -5.28 -12.16
CA PRO A 241 -4.28 -5.43 -13.35
C PRO A 241 -3.50 -5.63 -14.66
N GLY A 242 -2.19 -5.38 -14.67
CA GLY A 242 -1.37 -5.47 -15.88
C GLY A 242 -1.91 -4.54 -16.97
N ASN A 243 -2.38 -5.12 -18.07
CA ASN A 243 -2.93 -4.38 -19.21
C ASN A 243 -4.46 -4.19 -19.14
N SER A 244 -5.12 -4.71 -18.08
CA SER A 244 -6.58 -4.58 -17.96
C SER A 244 -6.98 -3.23 -17.40
N SER A 245 -7.73 -2.44 -18.14
CA SER A 245 -8.32 -1.18 -17.67
C SER A 245 -9.49 -1.39 -16.69
N VAL A 246 -10.01 -2.62 -16.58
CA VAL A 246 -11.19 -2.93 -15.76
C VAL A 246 -10.82 -3.03 -14.29
N ILE A 247 -11.54 -2.31 -13.44
CA ILE A 247 -11.50 -2.53 -11.98
C ILE A 247 -12.41 -3.72 -11.67
N PRO A 248 -11.90 -4.82 -11.07
CA PRO A 248 -12.68 -6.03 -10.86
C PRO A 248 -13.95 -5.83 -10.04
N GLY A 249 -15.06 -6.46 -10.47
CA GLY A 249 -16.36 -6.47 -9.80
C GLY A 249 -17.10 -5.13 -9.82
N THR A 250 -18.24 -5.07 -9.12
CA THR A 250 -19.15 -3.91 -9.12
C THR A 250 -18.98 -2.95 -7.93
N LYS A 251 -18.13 -3.34 -6.96
CA LYS A 251 -17.86 -2.57 -5.75
C LYS A 251 -16.61 -1.71 -5.94
N HIS A 252 -16.67 -0.73 -6.82
CA HIS A 252 -15.60 0.25 -7.03
C HIS A 252 -16.19 1.64 -7.25
N ALA A 253 -15.36 2.67 -6.99
CA ALA A 253 -15.65 4.03 -7.40
C ALA A 253 -15.30 4.23 -8.88
N ARG A 254 -15.98 5.15 -9.56
CA ARG A 254 -15.52 5.70 -10.83
C ARG A 254 -14.47 6.76 -10.59
N GLY A 255 -13.49 6.84 -11.46
CA GLY A 255 -12.41 7.82 -11.42
C GLY A 255 -12.69 8.98 -12.38
N TYR A 256 -12.43 10.20 -11.91
CA TYR A 256 -12.72 11.41 -12.65
C TYR A 256 -11.50 12.30 -12.80
N GLU A 257 -11.40 13.00 -13.91
CA GLU A 257 -10.38 14.00 -14.17
C GLU A 257 -11.02 15.30 -14.64
N GLY A 258 -10.55 16.39 -14.06
CA GLY A 258 -10.81 17.75 -14.51
C GLY A 258 -9.51 18.50 -14.55
N TYR A 259 -9.20 19.15 -15.65
CA TYR A 259 -8.09 20.08 -15.74
C TYR A 259 -8.48 21.40 -15.08
N ASP A 260 -7.50 22.13 -14.55
CA ASP A 260 -7.72 23.45 -13.98
C ASP A 260 -8.54 24.33 -14.92
N GLY A 261 -9.74 24.75 -14.46
CA GLY A 261 -10.69 25.52 -15.26
C GLY A 261 -11.70 24.70 -16.06
N ALA A 262 -11.68 23.35 -16.00
CA ALA A 262 -12.71 22.52 -16.61
C ALA A 262 -14.05 22.70 -15.87
N SER A 263 -15.11 23.01 -16.62
CA SER A 263 -16.47 23.10 -16.10
C SER A 263 -17.06 21.72 -15.75
N GLU A 264 -16.49 20.64 -16.27
CA GLU A 264 -16.98 19.27 -16.09
C GLU A 264 -15.84 18.28 -15.88
N LEU A 265 -16.06 17.33 -14.96
CA LEU A 265 -15.19 16.21 -14.73
C LEU A 265 -15.49 15.09 -15.75
N LYS A 266 -14.44 14.56 -16.38
CA LYS A 266 -14.54 13.42 -17.32
C LYS A 266 -14.37 12.10 -16.57
N ASP A 267 -15.21 11.11 -16.88
CA ASP A 267 -15.05 9.75 -16.40
C ASP A 267 -13.87 9.07 -17.13
N ILE A 268 -12.83 8.75 -16.40
CA ILE A 268 -11.62 8.08 -16.89
C ILE A 268 -11.35 6.77 -16.14
N THR A 269 -12.39 6.20 -15.54
CA THR A 269 -12.31 4.97 -14.71
C THR A 269 -11.50 3.85 -15.39
N TYR A 270 -11.69 3.71 -16.71
CA TYR A 270 -11.09 2.65 -17.50
C TYR A 270 -9.77 3.07 -18.18
N PHE A 271 -9.02 3.94 -17.55
CA PHE A 271 -7.66 4.28 -17.98
C PHE A 271 -6.76 3.04 -17.91
N ASN A 272 -5.96 2.80 -18.97
CA ASN A 272 -5.08 1.63 -19.02
C ASN A 272 -3.96 1.75 -17.99
N PRO A 273 -3.81 0.77 -17.09
CA PRO A 273 -2.85 0.86 -15.99
C PRO A 273 -1.39 0.63 -16.40
N SER A 274 -1.13 0.13 -17.60
CA SER A 274 0.23 -0.19 -18.05
C SER A 274 1.19 1.00 -18.01
N ILE A 275 0.70 2.23 -18.15
CA ILE A 275 1.52 3.44 -17.96
C ILE A 275 2.06 3.57 -16.53
N GLY A 276 1.37 3.01 -15.54
CA GLY A 276 1.84 2.94 -14.16
C GLY A 276 2.84 1.81 -13.92
N SER A 277 2.66 0.67 -14.59
CA SER A 277 3.48 -0.53 -14.42
C SER A 277 3.79 -0.79 -12.94
N SER A 278 4.97 -1.31 -12.61
CA SER A 278 5.44 -1.49 -11.21
C SER A 278 5.61 -0.19 -10.42
N ALA A 279 5.47 0.98 -11.05
CA ALA A 279 5.48 2.26 -10.37
C ALA A 279 4.10 2.71 -9.86
N GLY A 280 2.95 2.13 -10.38
CA GLY A 280 1.67 2.73 -10.03
C GLY A 280 0.39 2.02 -10.47
N GLU A 281 0.40 0.77 -10.95
CA GLU A 281 -0.77 0.15 -11.57
C GLU A 281 -1.81 -0.42 -10.59
N MET A 282 -1.45 -0.70 -9.33
CA MET A 282 -2.26 -1.54 -8.45
C MET A 282 -3.63 -0.95 -8.10
N ILE A 283 -4.55 -1.87 -7.85
CA ILE A 283 -5.89 -1.62 -7.31
C ILE A 283 -5.96 -2.23 -5.91
N SER A 284 -6.65 -1.55 -4.97
CA SER A 284 -6.86 -2.07 -3.62
C SER A 284 -8.13 -1.51 -2.97
N THR A 285 -8.31 -1.80 -1.69
CA THR A 285 -9.29 -1.18 -0.79
C THR A 285 -8.59 -0.56 0.42
N ALA A 286 -9.31 0.29 1.13
CA ALA A 286 -8.77 0.89 2.36
C ALA A 286 -8.52 -0.16 3.46
N ASP A 287 -9.28 -1.26 3.49
CA ASP A 287 -9.06 -2.37 4.44
C ASP A 287 -7.73 -3.09 4.15
N ASP A 288 -7.53 -3.48 2.90
CA ASP A 288 -6.31 -4.20 2.48
C ASP A 288 -5.06 -3.33 2.68
N LEU A 289 -5.13 -2.04 2.33
CA LEU A 289 -4.03 -1.10 2.56
C LEU A 289 -3.71 -0.94 4.05
N ASN A 290 -4.72 -0.81 4.91
CA ASN A 290 -4.51 -0.76 6.35
C ASN A 290 -3.86 -2.04 6.89
N LYS A 291 -4.29 -3.22 6.40
CA LYS A 291 -3.70 -4.52 6.76
C LYS A 291 -2.24 -4.58 6.30
N PHE A 292 -1.96 -4.22 5.05
CA PHE A 292 -0.60 -4.18 4.51
C PHE A 292 0.34 -3.27 5.34
N PHE A 293 -0.05 -2.00 5.55
CA PHE A 293 0.77 -1.06 6.31
C PHE A 293 0.90 -1.45 7.79
N SER A 294 -0.12 -2.06 8.39
CA SER A 294 -0.03 -2.58 9.77
C SER A 294 1.05 -3.66 9.88
N TYR A 295 1.08 -4.62 8.95
CA TYR A 295 2.08 -5.68 8.94
C TYR A 295 3.48 -5.16 8.57
N LEU A 296 3.56 -4.25 7.61
CA LEU A 296 4.83 -3.62 7.20
C LEU A 296 5.47 -2.86 8.37
N LEU A 297 4.73 -1.94 8.96
CA LEU A 297 5.23 -1.04 10.01
C LEU A 297 5.44 -1.75 11.36
N SER A 298 4.83 -2.93 11.56
CA SER A 298 5.11 -3.80 12.70
C SER A 298 6.30 -4.74 12.49
N GLY A 299 6.96 -4.70 11.32
CA GLY A 299 8.12 -5.53 11.01
C GLY A 299 7.79 -6.98 10.68
N LYS A 300 6.53 -7.30 10.39
CA LYS A 300 6.10 -8.69 10.10
C LYS A 300 6.33 -9.12 8.65
N LEU A 301 6.61 -8.19 7.74
CA LEU A 301 6.83 -8.50 6.32
C LEU A 301 8.30 -8.72 5.95
N MET A 302 9.24 -8.34 6.81
CA MET A 302 10.67 -8.48 6.54
C MET A 302 11.45 -8.55 7.85
N LYS A 303 12.75 -8.92 7.79
CA LYS A 303 13.63 -8.89 8.96
C LYS A 303 13.84 -7.47 9.45
N GLU A 304 14.08 -7.30 10.74
CA GLU A 304 14.30 -5.98 11.38
C GLU A 304 15.36 -5.14 10.65
N ARG A 305 16.47 -5.76 10.22
CA ARG A 305 17.52 -5.10 9.44
C ARG A 305 16.98 -4.45 8.16
N GLN A 306 16.10 -5.15 7.42
CA GLN A 306 15.52 -4.64 6.17
C GLN A 306 14.52 -3.52 6.46
N LEU A 307 13.69 -3.65 7.49
CA LEU A 307 12.80 -2.59 7.89
C LEU A 307 13.58 -1.32 8.28
N LYS A 308 14.66 -1.46 9.06
CA LYS A 308 15.54 -0.33 9.40
C LYS A 308 16.11 0.34 8.15
N GLN A 309 16.52 -0.44 7.13
CA GLN A 309 16.98 0.11 5.86
C GLN A 309 15.85 0.84 5.12
N MET A 310 14.64 0.29 5.10
CA MET A 310 13.46 0.91 4.50
C MET A 310 13.16 2.29 5.10
N LEU A 311 13.29 2.41 6.42
CA LEU A 311 13.00 3.61 7.19
C LEU A 311 14.20 4.58 7.30
N THR A 312 15.35 4.23 6.73
CA THR A 312 16.49 5.15 6.63
C THR A 312 16.25 6.14 5.51
N THR A 313 15.96 7.39 5.88
CA THR A 313 15.48 8.41 4.94
C THR A 313 16.57 9.39 4.50
N VAL A 314 16.35 9.94 3.30
CA VAL A 314 17.10 11.08 2.74
C VAL A 314 16.19 12.31 2.65
N PRO A 315 16.73 13.55 2.74
CA PRO A 315 15.93 14.75 2.53
C PRO A 315 15.53 14.86 1.06
N THR A 316 14.28 15.28 0.81
CA THR A 316 13.77 15.43 -0.56
C THR A 316 13.90 16.86 -1.10
N GLY A 317 14.08 17.82 -0.22
CA GLY A 317 13.97 19.25 -0.56
C GLY A 317 12.53 19.70 -0.83
N ARG A 318 11.53 18.80 -0.69
CA ARG A 318 10.10 19.09 -0.90
C ARG A 318 9.37 19.06 0.42
N ALA A 319 8.70 20.17 0.77
CA ALA A 319 8.02 20.33 2.05
C ALA A 319 6.86 19.32 2.25
N GLU A 320 6.18 18.94 1.17
CA GLU A 320 5.04 18.03 1.17
C GLU A 320 5.43 16.56 1.41
N ILE A 321 6.67 16.16 1.07
CA ILE A 321 7.17 14.79 1.27
C ILE A 321 8.13 14.75 2.46
N GLY A 322 8.90 15.83 2.69
CA GLY A 322 9.89 15.92 3.77
C GLY A 322 11.08 15.00 3.56
N ARG A 323 11.01 13.76 4.03
CA ARG A 323 12.07 12.76 3.97
C ARG A 323 11.57 11.46 3.35
N TYR A 324 12.37 10.84 2.47
CA TYR A 324 12.00 9.63 1.74
C TYR A 324 12.95 8.47 2.05
N GLY A 325 12.39 7.31 2.37
CA GLY A 325 13.09 6.05 2.60
C GLY A 325 13.16 5.18 1.35
N LEU A 326 13.01 3.87 1.50
CA LEU A 326 12.96 2.94 0.36
C LEU A 326 11.50 2.62 0.03
N GLY A 327 10.90 3.37 -0.89
CA GLY A 327 9.50 3.20 -1.30
C GLY A 327 8.46 3.63 -0.26
N ILE A 328 8.85 4.42 0.71
CA ILE A 328 8.02 4.97 1.78
C ILE A 328 8.57 6.33 2.20
N TYR A 329 7.72 7.23 2.66
CA TYR A 329 8.19 8.51 3.20
C TYR A 329 7.67 8.78 4.60
N GLU A 330 8.38 9.65 5.31
CA GLU A 330 8.04 10.12 6.64
C GLU A 330 7.35 11.47 6.56
N THR A 331 6.17 11.57 7.18
CA THR A 331 5.49 12.84 7.43
C THR A 331 5.50 13.11 8.93
N LYS A 332 6.12 14.21 9.36
CA LYS A 332 6.09 14.66 10.75
C LYS A 332 4.96 15.67 10.92
N LEU A 333 3.95 15.31 11.71
CA LEU A 333 2.85 16.19 12.05
C LEU A 333 3.28 17.28 13.04
N GLN A 334 2.52 18.38 13.13
CA GLN A 334 2.77 19.46 14.10
C GLN A 334 2.72 18.98 15.56
N SER A 335 1.94 17.93 15.83
CA SER A 335 1.91 17.25 17.14
C SER A 335 3.21 16.49 17.49
N GLY A 336 4.15 16.39 16.57
CA GLY A 336 5.35 15.58 16.70
C GLY A 336 5.19 14.10 16.31
N VAL A 337 3.97 13.65 16.03
CA VAL A 337 3.70 12.28 15.58
C VAL A 337 4.29 12.07 14.18
N GLN A 338 4.99 10.95 14.01
CA GLN A 338 5.58 10.53 12.75
C GLN A 338 4.68 9.49 12.08
N ILE A 339 4.29 9.78 10.83
CA ILE A 339 3.50 8.90 9.98
C ILE A 339 4.39 8.41 8.85
N TRP A 340 4.41 7.11 8.65
CA TRP A 340 5.10 6.43 7.57
C TRP A 340 4.10 5.90 6.56
N GLY A 341 4.27 6.24 5.30
CA GLY A 341 3.31 5.84 4.28
C GLY A 341 3.73 6.27 2.89
N HIS A 342 2.78 6.21 1.97
CA HIS A 342 2.95 6.70 0.62
C HIS A 342 1.63 7.27 0.09
N SER A 343 1.71 8.38 -0.65
CA SER A 343 0.60 8.85 -1.47
C SER A 343 0.68 8.23 -2.87
N GLY A 344 -0.43 8.21 -3.59
CA GLY A 344 -0.46 7.72 -4.95
C GLY A 344 -1.50 8.44 -5.77
N ASP A 345 -1.05 8.98 -6.89
CA ASP A 345 -1.92 9.55 -7.91
C ASP A 345 -1.91 8.61 -9.14
N PHE A 346 -3.08 8.35 -9.67
CA PHE A 346 -3.29 7.66 -10.93
C PHE A 346 -4.49 8.35 -11.63
N PRO A 347 -4.53 8.41 -12.97
CA PRO A 347 -5.67 9.03 -13.64
C PRO A 347 -7.01 8.63 -13.03
N GLY A 348 -7.74 9.61 -12.52
CA GLY A 348 -9.03 9.44 -11.84
C GLY A 348 -9.00 9.14 -10.34
N PHE A 349 -7.84 8.99 -9.72
CA PHE A 349 -7.75 8.64 -8.30
C PHE A 349 -6.55 9.29 -7.62
N SER A 350 -6.76 9.71 -6.37
CA SER A 350 -5.68 10.08 -5.45
C SER A 350 -5.83 9.28 -4.16
N THR A 351 -4.73 8.74 -3.64
CA THR A 351 -4.72 7.84 -2.49
C THR A 351 -3.60 8.20 -1.53
N PHE A 352 -3.83 8.03 -0.25
CA PHE A 352 -2.79 7.96 0.79
C PHE A 352 -3.02 6.71 1.63
N ALA A 353 -1.94 6.00 1.97
CA ALA A 353 -1.98 4.93 2.95
C ALA A 353 -0.71 4.91 3.80
N GLY A 354 -0.86 4.65 5.10
CA GLY A 354 0.26 4.64 6.04
C GLY A 354 -0.20 4.57 7.49
N GLY A 355 0.74 4.79 8.41
CA GLY A 355 0.45 4.76 9.84
C GLY A 355 1.67 5.03 10.72
N THR A 356 1.53 4.81 12.00
CA THR A 356 2.59 4.93 12.99
C THR A 356 3.48 3.68 13.03
N LEU A 357 4.76 3.84 13.38
CA LEU A 357 5.63 2.69 13.64
C LEU A 357 5.01 1.74 14.67
N GLY A 358 5.26 0.45 14.49
CA GLY A 358 4.60 -0.61 15.23
C GLY A 358 3.28 -1.06 14.61
N GLY A 359 2.76 -0.35 13.58
CA GLY A 359 1.60 -0.76 12.78
C GLY A 359 0.26 -0.82 13.54
N LYS A 360 0.20 -0.27 14.76
CA LYS A 360 -1.00 -0.31 15.60
C LYS A 360 -2.06 0.71 15.19
N HIS A 361 -1.67 1.77 14.48
CA HIS A 361 -2.56 2.82 14.01
C HIS A 361 -2.23 3.13 12.55
N THR A 362 -3.15 2.79 11.64
CA THR A 362 -3.04 3.00 10.20
C THR A 362 -4.25 3.72 9.66
N LEU A 363 -4.06 4.44 8.56
CA LEU A 363 -5.10 5.15 7.82
C LEU A 363 -4.90 4.94 6.32
N ALA A 364 -5.98 4.65 5.61
CA ALA A 364 -6.05 4.71 4.17
C ALA A 364 -7.17 5.67 3.73
N VAL A 365 -6.84 6.57 2.80
CA VAL A 365 -7.76 7.56 2.21
C VAL A 365 -7.70 7.43 0.70
N SER A 366 -8.85 7.46 0.03
CA SER A 366 -8.93 7.53 -1.43
C SER A 366 -9.95 8.56 -1.87
N LEU A 367 -9.59 9.34 -2.86
CA LEU A 367 -10.41 10.31 -3.57
C LEU A 367 -10.62 9.77 -4.99
N ASN A 368 -11.81 9.88 -5.53
CA ASN A 368 -12.11 9.44 -6.89
C ASN A 368 -11.96 10.56 -7.94
N SER A 369 -10.96 11.39 -7.72
CA SER A 369 -10.41 12.32 -8.71
C SER A 369 -8.94 12.55 -8.39
N MET A 370 -8.13 12.82 -9.41
CA MET A 370 -6.75 13.22 -9.22
C MET A 370 -6.70 14.69 -8.74
N ARG A 371 -5.82 14.98 -7.80
CA ARG A 371 -5.60 16.36 -7.35
C ARG A 371 -4.88 17.16 -8.44
N SER A 372 -5.21 18.43 -8.56
CA SER A 372 -4.41 19.39 -9.31
C SER A 372 -3.08 19.64 -8.58
N ALA A 373 -2.01 19.89 -9.34
CA ALA A 373 -0.69 20.23 -8.78
C ALA A 373 -0.72 21.47 -7.88
N ASN A 374 -1.66 22.39 -8.11
CA ASN A 374 -1.82 23.64 -7.35
C ASN A 374 -2.83 23.51 -6.20
N SER A 375 -3.50 22.36 -6.04
CA SER A 375 -4.48 22.17 -4.95
C SER A 375 -3.79 21.98 -3.61
N PRO A 376 -4.40 22.42 -2.49
CA PRO A 376 -3.95 22.08 -1.15
C PRO A 376 -3.84 20.55 -0.99
N ASP A 377 -2.91 20.09 -0.15
CA ASP A 377 -2.81 18.67 0.18
C ASP A 377 -4.13 18.19 0.83
N PRO A 378 -4.90 17.29 0.16
CA PRO A 378 -6.20 16.86 0.63
C PRO A 378 -6.12 15.94 1.86
N TYR A 379 -4.95 15.40 2.16
CA TYR A 379 -4.75 14.45 3.26
C TYR A 379 -4.34 15.13 4.56
N LYS A 380 -3.73 16.33 4.49
CA LYS A 380 -3.10 17.01 5.63
C LYS A 380 -4.02 17.13 6.83
N ASN A 381 -5.21 17.68 6.64
CA ASN A 381 -6.16 17.89 7.74
C ASN A 381 -6.76 16.59 8.26
N ILE A 382 -6.92 15.59 7.40
CA ILE A 382 -7.38 14.24 7.79
C ILE A 382 -6.31 13.55 8.66
N LEU A 383 -5.04 13.61 8.24
CA LEU A 383 -3.91 13.08 9.01
C LEU A 383 -3.78 13.77 10.37
N LEU A 384 -3.86 15.10 10.41
CA LEU A 384 -3.85 15.87 11.66
C LEU A 384 -5.01 15.47 12.58
N ALA A 385 -6.22 15.38 12.07
CA ALA A 385 -7.40 15.04 12.86
C ALA A 385 -7.34 13.58 13.39
N GLU A 386 -6.79 12.64 12.63
CA GLU A 386 -6.72 11.23 13.02
C GLU A 386 -5.54 10.94 13.97
N PHE A 387 -4.36 11.55 13.75
CA PHE A 387 -3.14 11.16 14.47
C PHE A 387 -2.67 12.14 15.54
N SER A 388 -3.28 13.32 15.68
CA SER A 388 -2.83 14.33 16.65
C SER A 388 -3.45 14.21 18.05
N LYS A 389 -4.23 13.16 18.32
CA LYS A 389 -4.88 12.95 19.64
C LYS A 389 -4.24 11.77 20.38
#